data_7757e37f8dc455e128d69d3671b2a2f7
#
_entry.id   7757e37f8dc455e128d69d3671b2a2f7
#
_cell.length_a   1.000
_cell.length_b   1.000
_cell.length_c   1.000
_cell.angle_alpha   90.00
_cell.angle_beta   90.00
_cell.angle_gamma   90.00
#
_symmetry.space_group_name_H-M   'P 1'
#
loop_
_entity.id
_entity.type
_entity.pdbx_description
1 polymer ?
#
loop_
_entity_poly.entity_id
_entity_poly.type
_entity_poly.pdbx_seq_one_letter_code
_entity_poly.pdbx_strand_id
1 'polypeptide(L)'
;MSDVFKKSTYFRSRKTILPLIAVITMLATLFTGFFAGTAEGEDQALAYANQYIDLHLHLDGAITVEIAKKLAELQGFELPTDSDEELEKYLTVPPDCKNLNDFLKCFEIPGYLLQTPEGLREAVHLVADNIKSQGVVYAEIRFAPQFHTKEGMTQEEAIQAALEGLKETELKANLILCFMRGEGNDAQNEETIELASKYLVEDGGVVAVDLAGAEALYPTENYRELFEKAKELDIPFVIHAGEAAGAESVRYAVEFGARRIGHGVRIFEDPEVVALVKEKGVTLEMCPTSNVQTQAIDNLLEYPFMMYLDEGIKVTLNTDDMAIERTTLANEFRIMEEYFNLRPEQERILLANAVDAAFTTDAVKNQLREILGLDAVIQSNAA
;
A
#
# COMPACT_ATOMS: atom_id res chain seq x y z
N MET A 1 -38.96 -23.23 12.40
CA MET A 1 -39.53 -22.00 12.90
C MET A 1 -38.57 -20.93 12.45
N SER A 2 -38.71 -20.51 11.28
CA SER A 2 -39.56 -19.54 10.54
C SER A 2 -39.12 -18.12 10.78
N ASP A 3 -38.59 -17.61 9.65
CA ASP A 3 -38.80 -16.27 9.12
C ASP A 3 -38.26 -15.05 9.87
N VAL A 4 -37.30 -14.37 9.24
CA VAL A 4 -37.50 -13.06 8.62
C VAL A 4 -36.31 -12.66 7.76
N PHE A 5 -36.34 -13.01 6.46
CA PHE A 5 -35.59 -12.29 5.45
C PHE A 5 -36.53 -11.33 4.74
N LYS A 6 -36.37 -10.04 4.96
CA LYS A 6 -36.95 -9.01 4.08
C LYS A 6 -35.92 -8.60 3.03
N LYS A 7 -36.14 -9.12 1.83
CA LYS A 7 -35.48 -8.64 0.59
C LYS A 7 -35.91 -7.20 0.31
N SER A 8 -34.93 -6.32 0.16
CA SER A 8 -35.12 -5.05 -0.52
C SER A 8 -34.83 -5.26 -2.01
N THR A 9 -35.88 -5.19 -2.82
CA THR A 9 -35.86 -5.19 -4.27
C THR A 9 -35.64 -3.79 -4.78
N TYR A 10 -34.53 -3.54 -5.46
CA TYR A 10 -34.42 -2.40 -6.36
C TYR A 10 -33.69 -2.81 -7.64
N PHE A 11 -34.32 -2.42 -8.75
CA PHE A 11 -33.88 -2.40 -10.14
C PHE A 11 -33.89 -3.67 -10.97
N ARG A 12 -34.99 -3.84 -11.67
CA ARG A 12 -35.03 -4.35 -13.05
C ARG A 12 -35.81 -3.36 -13.91
N SER A 13 -35.12 -2.70 -14.83
CA SER A 13 -35.76 -2.16 -16.05
C SER A 13 -34.78 -2.28 -17.21
N ARG A 14 -34.93 -3.38 -17.97
CA ARG A 14 -34.39 -3.49 -19.34
C ARG A 14 -35.25 -2.63 -20.25
N LYS A 15 -34.65 -1.69 -20.97
CA LYS A 15 -35.20 -1.18 -22.24
C LYS A 15 -34.14 -1.34 -23.32
N THR A 16 -34.46 -2.29 -24.20
CA THR A 16 -33.90 -2.50 -25.52
C THR A 16 -34.10 -1.27 -26.40
N ILE A 17 -33.06 -0.76 -27.03
CA ILE A 17 -33.19 0.18 -28.17
C ILE A 17 -32.26 -0.32 -29.27
N LEU A 18 -32.88 -0.65 -30.39
CA LEU A 18 -32.26 -0.97 -31.69
C LEU A 18 -31.65 0.29 -32.34
N PRO A 19 -30.73 0.12 -33.31
CA PRO A 19 -29.96 1.22 -33.88
C PRO A 19 -30.74 1.94 -35.00
N LEU A 20 -30.62 3.25 -35.03
CA LEU A 20 -31.07 4.04 -36.19
C LEU A 20 -29.84 4.74 -36.80
N ILE A 21 -29.43 4.22 -37.95
CA ILE A 21 -28.49 4.89 -38.85
C ILE A 21 -29.33 5.88 -39.67
N ALA A 22 -28.98 7.12 -39.68
CA ALA A 22 -29.43 8.07 -40.69
C ALA A 22 -28.32 9.10 -40.98
N VAL A 23 -27.93 9.05 -42.22
CA VAL A 23 -27.07 9.96 -42.98
C VAL A 23 -27.70 11.33 -43.08
N ILE A 24 -26.97 12.42 -42.82
CA ILE A 24 -27.22 13.72 -43.40
C ILE A 24 -25.88 14.39 -43.76
N THR A 25 -25.77 14.61 -45.06
CA THR A 25 -24.70 15.31 -45.77
C THR A 25 -24.92 16.85 -45.79
N MET A 26 -23.83 17.58 -45.67
CA MET A 26 -23.51 18.92 -46.23
C MET A 26 -24.50 20.08 -46.06
N LEU A 27 -24.02 21.14 -45.46
CA LEU A 27 -24.08 22.50 -46.05
C LEU A 27 -23.02 23.41 -45.40
N ALA A 28 -22.01 23.77 -46.19
CA ALA A 28 -21.05 24.82 -45.88
C ALA A 28 -21.68 26.17 -46.19
N THR A 29 -21.67 27.09 -45.23
CA THR A 29 -21.80 28.52 -45.48
C THR A 29 -20.82 29.33 -44.66
N LEU A 30 -19.96 30.01 -45.36
CA LEU A 30 -19.05 31.02 -44.87
C LEU A 30 -19.79 32.10 -44.08
N PHE A 31 -19.33 32.37 -42.85
CA PHE A 31 -19.52 33.62 -42.17
C PHE A 31 -18.17 34.05 -41.54
N THR A 32 -17.51 35.02 -42.22
CA THR A 32 -16.39 35.75 -41.65
C THR A 32 -16.94 36.80 -40.68
N GLY A 33 -16.83 36.51 -39.39
CA GLY A 33 -17.09 37.46 -38.32
C GLY A 33 -15.83 37.61 -37.47
N PHE A 34 -15.20 38.78 -37.57
CA PHE A 34 -14.14 39.21 -36.70
C PHE A 34 -14.70 39.38 -35.27
N PHE A 35 -14.41 38.47 -34.38
CA PHE A 35 -14.52 38.70 -32.94
C PHE A 35 -13.10 38.59 -32.35
N ALA A 36 -12.61 39.74 -31.86
CA ALA A 36 -11.50 39.75 -30.93
C ALA A 36 -11.99 39.11 -29.63
N GLY A 37 -11.81 37.81 -29.50
CA GLY A 37 -12.02 37.07 -28.26
C GLY A 37 -10.81 37.26 -27.36
N THR A 38 -11.05 37.75 -26.18
CA THR A 38 -10.18 37.66 -25.00
C THR A 38 -9.66 36.26 -24.89
N ALA A 39 -8.34 36.12 -24.67
CA ALA A 39 -7.71 34.83 -24.37
C ALA A 39 -8.33 34.31 -23.06
N GLU A 40 -9.33 33.46 -23.20
CA GLU A 40 -9.72 32.51 -22.14
C GLU A 40 -8.56 31.52 -22.03
N GLY A 41 -7.98 31.43 -20.84
CA GLY A 41 -6.96 30.41 -20.55
C GLY A 41 -7.58 29.06 -20.88
N GLU A 42 -6.99 28.33 -21.82
CA GLU A 42 -7.26 26.90 -21.98
C GLU A 42 -6.95 26.27 -20.63
N ASP A 43 -7.96 25.82 -19.92
CA ASP A 43 -7.81 24.87 -18.81
C ASP A 43 -7.12 23.62 -19.39
N GLN A 44 -5.79 23.56 -19.28
CA GLN A 44 -5.06 22.37 -19.64
C GLN A 44 -5.55 21.26 -18.69
N ALA A 45 -6.24 20.29 -19.24
CA ALA A 45 -6.64 19.11 -18.49
C ALA A 45 -5.41 18.52 -17.79
N LEU A 46 -5.52 18.25 -16.48
CA LEU A 46 -4.46 17.64 -15.71
C LEU A 46 -4.12 16.25 -16.31
N ALA A 47 -2.83 15.96 -16.41
CA ALA A 47 -2.37 14.62 -16.81
C ALA A 47 -2.43 13.66 -15.62
N TYR A 48 -2.59 12.40 -15.90
CA TYR A 48 -2.45 11.30 -14.93
C TYR A 48 -1.05 11.28 -14.31
N ALA A 49 -0.95 10.76 -13.10
CA ALA A 49 0.31 10.65 -12.39
C ALA A 49 1.25 9.65 -13.08
N ASN A 50 2.55 9.93 -13.01
CA ASN A 50 3.62 9.03 -13.44
C ASN A 50 4.74 8.92 -12.38
N GLN A 51 4.53 9.53 -11.24
CA GLN A 51 5.39 9.47 -10.06
C GLN A 51 4.50 9.19 -8.84
N TYR A 52 4.98 8.31 -7.96
CA TYR A 52 4.16 7.70 -6.93
C TYR A 52 4.87 7.68 -5.57
N ILE A 53 4.09 7.47 -4.51
CA ILE A 53 4.56 7.22 -3.14
C ILE A 53 3.96 5.91 -2.67
N ASP A 54 4.79 4.98 -2.18
CA ASP A 54 4.35 3.72 -1.59
C ASP A 54 4.62 3.72 -0.08
N LEU A 55 3.56 3.70 0.70
CA LEU A 55 3.64 3.70 2.17
C LEU A 55 3.39 2.31 2.77
N HIS A 56 3.06 1.31 1.93
CA HIS A 56 2.74 -0.03 2.35
C HIS A 56 3.35 -1.06 1.38
N LEU A 57 4.60 -1.40 1.61
CA LEU A 57 5.38 -2.33 0.81
C LEU A 57 6.19 -3.27 1.71
N HIS A 58 5.92 -4.57 1.65
CA HIS A 58 6.68 -5.58 2.37
C HIS A 58 7.95 -5.97 1.60
N LEU A 59 9.08 -6.00 2.31
CA LEU A 59 10.38 -6.34 1.71
C LEU A 59 10.40 -7.74 1.11
N ASP A 60 9.95 -8.72 1.88
CA ASP A 60 9.89 -10.13 1.47
C ASP A 60 8.86 -10.37 0.36
N GLY A 61 7.75 -9.62 0.36
CA GLY A 61 6.74 -9.62 -0.71
C GLY A 61 7.16 -8.89 -1.98
N ALA A 62 8.28 -8.17 -1.97
CA ALA A 62 8.81 -7.41 -3.11
C ALA A 62 9.95 -8.11 -3.87
N ILE A 63 10.30 -9.35 -3.51
CA ILE A 63 11.38 -10.12 -4.13
C ILE A 63 10.94 -10.68 -5.48
N THR A 64 11.27 -9.99 -6.55
CA THR A 64 11.00 -10.43 -7.92
C THR A 64 11.89 -11.60 -8.34
N VAL A 65 11.56 -12.27 -9.45
CA VAL A 65 12.42 -13.32 -10.05
C VAL A 65 13.86 -12.84 -10.26
N GLU A 66 14.03 -11.62 -10.78
CA GLU A 66 15.36 -11.03 -11.02
C GLU A 66 16.11 -10.80 -9.70
N ILE A 67 15.45 -10.26 -8.69
CA ILE A 67 16.04 -10.01 -7.38
C ILE A 67 16.38 -11.36 -6.71
N ALA A 68 15.49 -12.34 -6.72
CA ALA A 68 15.74 -13.66 -6.16
C ALA A 68 16.97 -14.33 -6.76
N LYS A 69 17.17 -14.26 -8.09
CA LYS A 69 18.33 -14.80 -8.79
C LYS A 69 19.62 -14.08 -8.38
N LYS A 70 19.62 -12.75 -8.27
CA LYS A 70 20.79 -11.98 -7.81
C LYS A 70 21.17 -12.33 -6.38
N LEU A 71 20.17 -12.41 -5.47
CA LEU A 71 20.41 -12.78 -4.07
C LEU A 71 20.90 -14.22 -3.93
N ALA A 72 20.38 -15.15 -4.72
CA ALA A 72 20.82 -16.53 -4.75
C ALA A 72 22.26 -16.67 -5.25
N GLU A 73 22.63 -15.97 -6.33
CA GLU A 73 24.00 -15.92 -6.86
C GLU A 73 24.97 -15.35 -5.81
N LEU A 74 24.61 -14.21 -5.19
CA LEU A 74 25.42 -13.54 -4.17
C LEU A 74 25.75 -14.47 -2.98
N GLN A 75 24.78 -15.26 -2.54
CA GLN A 75 24.90 -16.12 -1.36
C GLN A 75 25.29 -17.56 -1.69
N GLY A 76 25.43 -17.93 -2.97
CA GLY A 76 25.66 -19.30 -3.39
C GLY A 76 24.48 -20.23 -3.06
N PHE A 77 23.27 -19.69 -3.01
CA PHE A 77 22.03 -20.44 -2.77
C PHE A 77 21.54 -21.10 -4.06
N GLU A 78 21.18 -22.38 -4.01
CA GLU A 78 20.67 -23.11 -5.16
C GLU A 78 19.13 -22.94 -5.25
N LEU A 79 18.67 -22.23 -6.28
CA LEU A 79 17.25 -22.07 -6.56
C LEU A 79 16.66 -23.38 -7.11
N PRO A 80 15.34 -23.61 -6.95
CA PRO A 80 14.68 -24.83 -7.40
C PRO A 80 14.70 -25.02 -8.93
N THR A 81 14.95 -23.93 -9.68
CA THR A 81 15.02 -23.91 -11.15
C THR A 81 15.78 -22.70 -11.66
N ASP A 82 16.41 -22.86 -12.85
CA ASP A 82 17.06 -21.74 -13.56
C ASP A 82 16.09 -21.00 -14.50
N SER A 83 14.92 -21.56 -14.77
CA SER A 83 13.91 -20.95 -15.64
C SER A 83 13.14 -19.86 -14.90
N ASP A 84 13.11 -18.66 -15.47
CA ASP A 84 12.37 -17.52 -14.91
C ASP A 84 10.88 -17.82 -14.82
N GLU A 85 10.28 -18.43 -15.83
CA GLU A 85 8.86 -18.80 -15.87
C GLU A 85 8.50 -19.84 -14.78
N GLU A 86 9.39 -20.80 -14.53
CA GLU A 86 9.16 -21.78 -13.45
C GLU A 86 9.43 -21.17 -12.08
N LEU A 87 10.45 -20.31 -11.94
CA LEU A 87 10.78 -19.64 -10.66
C LEU A 87 9.65 -18.68 -10.25
N GLU A 88 9.04 -17.99 -11.21
CA GLU A 88 7.89 -17.12 -10.96
C GLU A 88 6.74 -17.87 -10.25
N LYS A 89 6.50 -19.14 -10.56
CA LYS A 89 5.45 -19.96 -9.92
C LYS A 89 5.71 -20.24 -8.43
N TYR A 90 6.96 -20.16 -7.99
CA TYR A 90 7.32 -20.27 -6.57
C TYR A 90 7.21 -18.94 -5.82
N LEU A 91 7.34 -17.82 -6.54
CA LEU A 91 7.39 -16.48 -5.98
C LEU A 91 6.06 -15.73 -6.05
N THR A 92 5.09 -16.24 -6.79
CA THR A 92 3.84 -15.49 -7.04
C THR A 92 2.61 -16.31 -6.69
N VAL A 93 1.56 -15.61 -6.26
CA VAL A 93 0.26 -16.24 -5.96
C VAL A 93 -0.28 -16.95 -7.19
N PRO A 94 -0.60 -18.25 -7.09
CA PRO A 94 -1.20 -18.97 -8.19
C PRO A 94 -2.62 -18.44 -8.47
N PRO A 95 -3.06 -18.42 -9.74
CA PRO A 95 -4.38 -17.89 -10.13
C PRO A 95 -5.57 -18.60 -9.44
N ASP A 96 -5.33 -19.82 -8.96
CA ASP A 96 -6.31 -20.66 -8.27
C ASP A 96 -6.05 -20.77 -6.76
N CYS A 97 -5.31 -19.82 -6.19
CA CYS A 97 -5.08 -19.72 -4.75
C CYS A 97 -6.41 -19.77 -3.99
N LYS A 98 -6.52 -20.73 -3.06
CA LYS A 98 -7.80 -21.00 -2.37
C LYS A 98 -7.76 -20.71 -0.89
N ASN A 99 -6.58 -20.50 -0.35
CA ASN A 99 -6.41 -20.36 1.09
C ASN A 99 -5.06 -19.73 1.42
N LEU A 100 -4.97 -19.21 2.63
CA LEU A 100 -3.77 -18.57 3.16
C LEU A 100 -2.50 -19.46 3.06
N ASN A 101 -2.62 -20.80 3.19
CA ASN A 101 -1.44 -21.65 3.11
C ASN A 101 -0.81 -21.68 1.70
N ASP A 102 -1.63 -21.55 0.66
CA ASP A 102 -1.13 -21.45 -0.72
C ASP A 102 -0.46 -20.08 -0.96
N PHE A 103 -1.01 -19.03 -0.40
CA PHE A 103 -0.39 -17.70 -0.40
C PHE A 103 0.97 -17.68 0.33
N LEU A 104 1.02 -18.24 1.54
CA LEU A 104 2.23 -18.24 2.36
C LEU A 104 3.42 -19.02 1.75
N LYS A 105 3.18 -19.96 0.83
CA LYS A 105 4.27 -20.66 0.13
C LYS A 105 5.12 -19.72 -0.73
N CYS A 106 4.55 -18.61 -1.21
CA CYS A 106 5.28 -17.64 -2.02
C CYS A 106 6.40 -16.94 -1.25
N PHE A 107 6.34 -16.94 0.08
CA PHE A 107 7.37 -16.39 0.96
C PHE A 107 8.50 -17.35 1.30
N GLU A 108 8.44 -18.64 0.88
CA GLU A 108 9.47 -19.61 1.25
C GLU A 108 10.85 -19.23 0.68
N ILE A 109 10.94 -18.94 -0.62
CA ILE A 109 12.21 -18.55 -1.24
C ILE A 109 12.70 -17.19 -0.71
N PRO A 110 11.91 -16.10 -0.69
CA PRO A 110 12.30 -14.86 -0.03
C PRO A 110 12.76 -15.08 1.41
N GLY A 111 12.01 -15.88 2.18
CA GLY A 111 12.35 -16.21 3.56
C GLY A 111 13.70 -16.91 3.75
N TYR A 112 14.19 -17.66 2.77
CA TYR A 112 15.56 -18.23 2.79
C TYR A 112 16.61 -17.22 2.35
N LEU A 113 16.33 -16.42 1.34
CA LEU A 113 17.29 -15.46 0.77
C LEU A 113 17.59 -14.28 1.72
N LEU A 114 16.73 -14.03 2.70
CA LEU A 114 16.82 -12.90 3.64
C LEU A 114 17.37 -13.31 5.03
N GLN A 115 18.06 -14.46 5.16
CA GLN A 115 18.59 -14.93 6.45
C GLN A 115 20.02 -14.51 6.75
N THR A 116 20.68 -13.80 5.84
CA THR A 116 22.04 -13.31 6.04
C THR A 116 22.11 -11.78 5.98
N PRO A 117 23.03 -11.11 6.69
CA PRO A 117 23.19 -9.66 6.60
C PRO A 117 23.45 -9.19 5.17
N GLU A 118 24.24 -9.95 4.40
CA GLU A 118 24.55 -9.62 3.00
C GLU A 118 23.30 -9.72 2.11
N GLY A 119 22.51 -10.80 2.25
CA GLY A 119 21.26 -11.00 1.50
C GLY A 119 20.21 -9.94 1.83
N LEU A 120 20.05 -9.61 3.11
CA LEU A 120 19.07 -8.61 3.54
C LEU A 120 19.45 -7.19 3.10
N ARG A 121 20.74 -6.81 3.20
CA ARG A 121 21.25 -5.53 2.70
C ARG A 121 20.98 -5.38 1.21
N GLU A 122 21.41 -6.37 0.43
CA GLU A 122 21.25 -6.35 -1.03
C GLU A 122 19.77 -6.37 -1.43
N ALA A 123 18.92 -7.08 -0.69
CA ALA A 123 17.48 -7.10 -0.96
C ALA A 123 16.85 -5.71 -0.81
N VAL A 124 17.13 -4.98 0.27
CA VAL A 124 16.62 -3.61 0.46
C VAL A 124 17.09 -2.70 -0.67
N HIS A 125 18.38 -2.75 -1.03
CA HIS A 125 18.92 -1.97 -2.15
C HIS A 125 18.22 -2.29 -3.46
N LEU A 126 18.13 -3.56 -3.83
CA LEU A 126 17.54 -3.98 -5.11
C LEU A 126 16.03 -3.71 -5.18
N VAL A 127 15.30 -3.90 -4.10
CA VAL A 127 13.86 -3.58 -4.03
C VAL A 127 13.66 -2.07 -4.19
N ALA A 128 14.43 -1.25 -3.47
CA ALA A 128 14.34 0.20 -3.58
C ALA A 128 14.66 0.69 -5.00
N ASP A 129 15.69 0.17 -5.64
CA ASP A 129 16.04 0.52 -7.02
C ASP A 129 14.99 0.03 -8.03
N ASN A 130 14.39 -1.14 -7.80
CA ASN A 130 13.32 -1.68 -8.64
C ASN A 130 12.09 -0.76 -8.63
N ILE A 131 11.57 -0.39 -7.45
CA ILE A 131 10.40 0.48 -7.35
C ILE A 131 10.70 1.91 -7.83
N LYS A 132 11.91 2.44 -7.60
CA LYS A 132 12.36 3.71 -8.17
C LYS A 132 12.27 3.70 -9.70
N SER A 133 12.70 2.62 -10.34
CA SER A 133 12.64 2.46 -11.79
C SER A 133 11.20 2.47 -12.34
N GLN A 134 10.21 2.18 -11.49
CA GLN A 134 8.78 2.18 -11.79
C GLN A 134 8.09 3.53 -11.48
N GLY A 135 8.85 4.57 -11.14
CA GLY A 135 8.33 5.90 -10.88
C GLY A 135 8.00 6.19 -9.41
N VAL A 136 8.33 5.30 -8.49
CA VAL A 136 8.21 5.59 -7.06
C VAL A 136 9.30 6.60 -6.66
N VAL A 137 8.91 7.70 -6.03
CA VAL A 137 9.80 8.79 -5.60
C VAL A 137 10.03 8.79 -4.09
N TYR A 138 9.20 8.08 -3.34
CA TYR A 138 9.33 7.84 -1.90
C TYR A 138 8.65 6.54 -1.52
N ALA A 139 9.26 5.79 -0.61
CA ALA A 139 8.68 4.56 -0.08
C ALA A 139 8.95 4.35 1.41
N GLU A 140 8.07 3.62 2.08
CA GLU A 140 8.29 3.08 3.42
C GLU A 140 8.24 1.56 3.34
N ILE A 141 9.44 0.95 3.31
CA ILE A 141 9.63 -0.50 3.18
C ILE A 141 9.51 -1.12 4.57
N ARG A 142 8.61 -2.08 4.72
CA ARG A 142 8.39 -2.76 6.01
C ARG A 142 8.89 -4.20 5.98
N PHE A 143 9.36 -4.67 7.13
CA PHE A 143 9.75 -6.07 7.32
C PHE A 143 9.74 -6.43 8.82
N ALA A 144 9.65 -7.73 9.12
CA ALA A 144 9.69 -8.27 10.48
C ALA A 144 11.11 -8.78 10.81
N PRO A 145 11.94 -8.06 11.58
CA PRO A 145 13.32 -8.48 11.86
C PRO A 145 13.43 -9.88 12.45
N GLN A 146 12.45 -10.26 13.26
CA GLN A 146 12.36 -11.58 13.92
C GLN A 146 12.25 -12.77 12.94
N PHE A 147 11.85 -12.52 11.69
CA PHE A 147 11.75 -13.58 10.68
C PHE A 147 13.08 -13.89 9.97
N HIS A 148 14.11 -13.07 10.21
CA HIS A 148 15.42 -13.16 9.56
C HIS A 148 16.51 -13.75 10.49
N THR A 149 16.13 -14.44 11.55
CA THR A 149 17.05 -14.96 12.59
C THR A 149 17.34 -16.45 12.54
N LYS A 150 16.81 -17.16 11.53
CA LYS A 150 16.87 -18.65 11.46
C LYS A 150 18.29 -19.19 11.26
N GLU A 151 19.15 -18.43 10.58
CA GLU A 151 20.55 -18.79 10.31
C GLU A 151 21.55 -18.14 11.30
N GLY A 152 21.03 -17.64 12.45
CA GLY A 152 21.84 -17.12 13.55
C GLY A 152 22.06 -15.61 13.53
N MET A 153 21.55 -14.88 12.54
CA MET A 153 21.47 -13.41 12.56
C MET A 153 20.53 -12.97 13.70
N THR A 154 20.91 -11.96 14.45
CA THR A 154 20.02 -11.34 15.45
C THR A 154 19.07 -10.34 14.78
N GLN A 155 17.97 -9.97 15.44
CA GLN A 155 17.09 -8.91 14.96
C GLN A 155 17.84 -7.59 14.76
N GLU A 156 18.78 -7.27 15.64
CA GLU A 156 19.60 -6.07 15.52
C GLU A 156 20.49 -6.09 14.27
N GLU A 157 21.15 -7.21 13.98
CA GLU A 157 21.97 -7.37 12.76
C GLU A 157 21.08 -7.29 11.50
N ALA A 158 19.86 -7.81 11.53
CA ALA A 158 18.89 -7.66 10.44
C ALA A 158 18.55 -6.19 10.18
N ILE A 159 18.26 -5.42 11.24
CA ILE A 159 17.97 -3.98 11.12
C ILE A 159 19.18 -3.23 10.57
N GLN A 160 20.39 -3.52 11.08
CA GLN A 160 21.61 -2.89 10.60
C GLN A 160 21.88 -3.18 9.12
N ALA A 161 21.70 -4.42 8.69
CA ALA A 161 21.84 -4.82 7.28
C ALA A 161 20.84 -4.08 6.38
N ALA A 162 19.58 -4.00 6.81
CA ALA A 162 18.55 -3.25 6.07
C ALA A 162 18.86 -1.74 5.98
N LEU A 163 19.37 -1.13 7.06
CA LEU A 163 19.82 0.26 7.07
C LEU A 163 21.04 0.51 6.17
N GLU A 164 21.92 -0.47 6.02
CA GLU A 164 23.03 -0.38 5.06
C GLU A 164 22.52 -0.43 3.62
N GLY A 165 21.62 -1.35 3.29
CA GLY A 165 21.00 -1.44 1.97
C GLY A 165 20.24 -0.16 1.59
N LEU A 166 19.56 0.44 2.57
CA LEU A 166 18.86 1.72 2.36
C LEU A 166 19.80 2.87 1.97
N LYS A 167 21.05 2.85 2.42
CA LYS A 167 22.06 3.87 2.07
C LYS A 167 22.64 3.70 0.65
N GLU A 168 22.47 2.54 0.03
CA GLU A 168 23.02 2.21 -1.28
C GLU A 168 22.12 2.64 -2.42
N THR A 169 20.83 2.91 -2.16
CA THR A 169 19.89 3.42 -3.15
C THR A 169 19.84 4.95 -3.18
N GLU A 170 19.46 5.51 -4.32
CA GLU A 170 19.12 6.93 -4.46
C GLU A 170 17.62 7.21 -4.22
N LEU A 171 16.78 6.18 -4.01
CA LEU A 171 15.39 6.38 -3.65
C LEU A 171 15.33 7.03 -2.26
N LYS A 172 14.48 8.02 -2.09
CA LYS A 172 14.09 8.46 -0.74
C LYS A 172 13.20 7.39 -0.13
N ALA A 173 13.71 6.67 0.86
CA ALA A 173 12.95 5.61 1.51
C ALA A 173 13.27 5.51 3.00
N ASN A 174 12.33 4.96 3.75
CA ASN A 174 12.42 4.69 5.17
C ASN A 174 12.06 3.23 5.46
N LEU A 175 12.39 2.77 6.67
CA LEU A 175 12.06 1.43 7.15
C LEU A 175 10.99 1.48 8.24
N ILE A 176 10.06 0.52 8.18
CA ILE A 176 9.08 0.25 9.25
C ILE A 176 9.34 -1.16 9.77
N LEU A 177 9.46 -1.33 11.09
CA LEU A 177 9.69 -2.63 11.70
C LEU A 177 8.36 -3.27 12.10
N CYS A 178 8.09 -4.47 11.60
CA CYS A 178 6.84 -5.18 11.90
C CYS A 178 6.95 -6.00 13.19
N PHE A 179 6.01 -5.78 14.09
CA PHE A 179 5.59 -6.77 15.07
C PHE A 179 4.77 -7.83 14.36
N MET A 180 4.83 -9.06 14.85
CA MET A 180 4.09 -10.15 14.22
C MET A 180 3.01 -10.69 15.15
N ARG A 181 1.81 -10.80 14.59
CA ARG A 181 0.70 -11.52 15.23
C ARG A 181 1.05 -12.99 15.33
N GLY A 182 0.70 -13.63 16.41
CA GLY A 182 0.89 -15.07 16.59
C GLY A 182 1.29 -15.46 18.00
N GLU A 183 1.03 -16.72 18.33
CA GLU A 183 1.46 -17.29 19.61
C GLU A 183 2.99 -17.37 19.67
N GLY A 184 3.55 -16.97 20.82
CA GLY A 184 4.99 -17.06 21.07
C GLY A 184 5.83 -15.93 20.48
N ASN A 185 5.22 -14.93 19.83
CA ASN A 185 5.92 -13.77 19.26
C ASN A 185 6.14 -12.64 20.29
N ASP A 186 5.62 -12.74 21.51
CA ASP A 186 5.66 -11.65 22.48
C ASP A 186 7.09 -11.18 22.80
N ALA A 187 8.00 -12.13 23.07
CA ALA A 187 9.39 -11.80 23.37
C ALA A 187 10.12 -11.16 22.19
N GLN A 188 9.83 -11.64 20.95
CA GLN A 188 10.42 -11.10 19.73
C GLN A 188 9.85 -9.70 19.42
N ASN A 189 8.55 -9.47 19.64
CA ASN A 189 7.93 -8.17 19.49
C ASN A 189 8.47 -7.17 20.52
N GLU A 190 8.72 -7.61 21.76
CA GLU A 190 9.39 -6.80 22.78
C GLU A 190 10.82 -6.41 22.38
N GLU A 191 11.60 -7.33 21.81
CA GLU A 191 12.92 -7.02 21.26
C GLU A 191 12.80 -6.04 20.08
N THR A 192 11.84 -6.25 19.17
CA THR A 192 11.62 -5.37 18.02
C THR A 192 11.32 -3.93 18.45
N ILE A 193 10.49 -3.71 19.48
CA ILE A 193 10.17 -2.34 19.93
C ILE A 193 11.36 -1.66 20.61
N GLU A 194 12.19 -2.40 21.36
CA GLU A 194 13.41 -1.87 21.95
C GLU A 194 14.41 -1.44 20.87
N LEU A 195 14.55 -2.27 19.83
CA LEU A 195 15.40 -1.97 18.67
C LEU A 195 14.82 -0.81 17.85
N ALA A 196 13.50 -0.76 17.63
CA ALA A 196 12.85 0.37 16.97
C ALA A 196 13.17 1.68 17.71
N SER A 197 13.05 1.71 19.04
CA SER A 197 13.41 2.88 19.85
C SER A 197 14.90 3.25 19.70
N LYS A 198 15.79 2.27 19.63
CA LYS A 198 17.24 2.48 19.50
C LYS A 198 17.62 3.07 18.15
N TYR A 199 16.96 2.66 17.07
CA TYR A 199 17.28 3.05 15.69
C TYR A 199 16.33 4.10 15.13
N LEU A 200 15.37 4.61 15.94
CA LEU A 200 14.39 5.60 15.49
C LEU A 200 15.04 6.88 15.02
N VAL A 201 14.67 7.29 13.81
CA VAL A 201 15.05 8.58 13.22
C VAL A 201 13.83 9.22 12.55
N GLU A 202 13.92 10.51 12.23
CA GLU A 202 12.84 11.21 11.55
C GLU A 202 12.81 10.94 10.02
N ASP A 203 13.94 10.51 9.43
CA ASP A 203 14.10 10.25 8.00
C ASP A 203 15.39 9.47 7.70
N GLY A 204 15.40 8.69 6.63
CA GLY A 204 16.57 7.94 6.16
C GLY A 204 16.92 6.73 7.02
N GLY A 205 15.95 6.12 7.70
CA GLY A 205 16.16 4.95 8.54
C GLY A 205 14.86 4.34 9.09
N VAL A 206 14.90 3.83 10.32
CA VAL A 206 13.70 3.31 11.00
C VAL A 206 12.88 4.48 11.49
N VAL A 207 11.64 4.62 11.00
CA VAL A 207 10.77 5.76 11.30
C VAL A 207 9.49 5.39 12.03
N ALA A 208 9.13 4.11 12.04
CA ALA A 208 7.88 3.63 12.64
C ALA A 208 7.93 2.13 12.93
N VAL A 209 6.89 1.64 13.59
CA VAL A 209 6.58 0.22 13.73
C VAL A 209 5.20 -0.09 13.15
N ASP A 210 4.94 -1.38 12.88
CA ASP A 210 3.69 -1.90 12.37
C ASP A 210 3.29 -3.18 13.11
N LEU A 211 2.05 -3.62 12.97
CA LEU A 211 1.59 -4.94 13.41
C LEU A 211 1.02 -5.70 12.22
N ALA A 212 1.73 -6.74 11.77
CA ALA A 212 1.36 -7.55 10.62
C ALA A 212 1.03 -9.00 11.00
N GLY A 213 0.58 -9.81 10.03
CA GLY A 213 0.30 -11.23 10.18
C GLY A 213 -1.19 -11.55 10.36
N ALA A 214 -1.52 -12.75 10.84
CA ALA A 214 -2.85 -13.36 10.80
C ALA A 214 -3.90 -12.63 11.68
N GLU A 215 -4.43 -11.52 11.17
CA GLU A 215 -5.39 -10.65 11.85
C GLU A 215 -6.64 -11.42 12.33
N ALA A 216 -7.19 -12.29 11.50
CA ALA A 216 -8.40 -13.04 11.83
C ALA A 216 -8.23 -14.00 13.02
N LEU A 217 -7.00 -14.48 13.27
CA LEU A 217 -6.69 -15.41 14.35
C LEU A 217 -6.21 -14.71 15.62
N TYR A 218 -5.57 -13.55 15.47
CA TYR A 218 -4.96 -12.79 16.56
C TYR A 218 -5.45 -11.34 16.52
N PRO A 219 -6.58 -11.06 17.20
CA PRO A 219 -7.24 -9.75 17.17
C PRO A 219 -6.34 -8.60 17.60
N THR A 220 -6.53 -7.44 17.00
CA THR A 220 -5.75 -6.21 17.28
C THR A 220 -5.79 -5.82 18.76
N GLU A 221 -6.92 -6.05 19.42
CA GLU A 221 -7.09 -5.72 20.87
C GLU A 221 -6.05 -6.39 21.77
N ASN A 222 -5.52 -7.56 21.40
CA ASN A 222 -4.53 -8.31 22.17
C ASN A 222 -3.16 -7.62 22.24
N TYR A 223 -2.90 -6.65 21.37
CA TYR A 223 -1.60 -5.96 21.24
C TYR A 223 -1.61 -4.57 21.88
N ARG A 224 -2.61 -4.24 22.69
CA ARG A 224 -2.75 -2.93 23.37
C ARG A 224 -1.49 -2.52 24.14
N GLU A 225 -0.97 -3.40 24.98
CA GLU A 225 0.21 -3.12 25.81
C GLU A 225 1.45 -2.76 24.98
N LEU A 226 1.62 -3.43 23.82
CA LEU A 226 2.73 -3.17 22.91
C LEU A 226 2.65 -1.75 22.31
N PHE A 227 1.45 -1.30 21.92
CA PHE A 227 1.26 0.05 21.38
C PHE A 227 1.20 1.14 22.47
N GLU A 228 0.83 0.81 23.68
CA GLU A 228 1.03 1.71 24.82
C GLU A 228 2.52 1.96 25.07
N LYS A 229 3.36 0.91 25.01
CA LYS A 229 4.82 1.03 25.08
C LYS A 229 5.39 1.84 23.89
N ALA A 230 4.88 1.64 22.67
CA ALA A 230 5.29 2.45 21.51
C ALA A 230 5.02 3.95 21.73
N LYS A 231 3.86 4.31 22.29
CA LYS A 231 3.55 5.71 22.64
C LYS A 231 4.46 6.25 23.74
N GLU A 232 4.77 5.45 24.76
CA GLU A 232 5.69 5.87 25.83
C GLU A 232 7.10 6.15 25.32
N LEU A 233 7.49 5.48 24.23
CA LEU A 233 8.78 5.64 23.56
C LEU A 233 8.74 6.66 22.41
N ASP A 234 7.61 7.35 22.20
CA ASP A 234 7.38 8.29 21.09
C ASP A 234 7.61 7.68 19.70
N ILE A 235 7.42 6.37 19.53
CA ILE A 235 7.58 5.68 18.26
C ILE A 235 6.29 5.81 17.45
N PRO A 236 6.32 6.39 16.22
CA PRO A 236 5.17 6.39 15.33
C PRO A 236 4.79 4.97 14.93
N PHE A 237 3.51 4.73 14.62
CA PHE A 237 3.07 3.40 14.19
C PHE A 237 1.89 3.42 13.23
N VAL A 238 1.86 2.40 12.40
CA VAL A 238 0.75 1.93 11.60
C VAL A 238 0.31 0.56 12.13
N ILE A 239 -0.91 0.14 11.85
CA ILE A 239 -1.41 -1.18 12.24
C ILE A 239 -2.20 -1.76 11.07
N HIS A 240 -1.83 -2.97 10.61
CA HIS A 240 -2.70 -3.74 9.72
C HIS A 240 -4.00 -4.04 10.47
N ALA A 241 -5.11 -3.54 9.97
CA ALA A 241 -6.42 -3.74 10.58
C ALA A 241 -7.54 -3.57 9.54
N GLY A 242 -8.61 -4.35 9.69
CA GLY A 242 -9.76 -4.30 8.79
C GLY A 242 -9.49 -4.88 7.41
N GLU A 243 -8.60 -5.84 7.32
CA GLU A 243 -8.35 -6.69 6.15
C GLU A 243 -9.03 -8.04 6.36
N ALA A 244 -8.44 -8.93 7.14
CA ALA A 244 -8.97 -10.25 7.45
C ALA A 244 -9.98 -10.23 8.60
N ALA A 245 -9.93 -9.23 9.49
CA ALA A 245 -10.96 -8.96 10.51
C ALA A 245 -11.83 -7.76 10.11
N GLY A 246 -12.95 -7.56 10.79
CA GLY A 246 -13.91 -6.49 10.50
C GLY A 246 -13.50 -5.11 11.04
N ALA A 247 -14.43 -4.16 10.95
CA ALA A 247 -14.24 -2.76 11.36
C ALA A 247 -13.79 -2.60 12.82
N GLU A 248 -14.14 -3.53 13.71
CA GLU A 248 -13.75 -3.45 15.13
C GLU A 248 -12.22 -3.50 15.32
N SER A 249 -11.51 -4.24 14.48
CA SER A 249 -10.03 -4.26 14.47
C SER A 249 -9.46 -2.86 14.22
N VAL A 250 -10.06 -2.13 13.27
CA VAL A 250 -9.68 -0.73 12.99
C VAL A 250 -10.04 0.18 14.16
N ARG A 251 -11.17 -0.03 14.82
CA ARG A 251 -11.54 0.72 16.04
C ARG A 251 -10.43 0.63 17.08
N TYR A 252 -9.97 -0.57 17.41
CA TYR A 252 -8.86 -0.75 18.37
C TYR A 252 -7.58 -0.06 17.92
N ALA A 253 -7.21 -0.20 16.65
CA ALA A 253 -6.01 0.44 16.12
C ALA A 253 -6.06 1.98 16.25
N VAL A 254 -7.21 2.59 15.95
CA VAL A 254 -7.43 4.05 16.13
C VAL A 254 -7.42 4.45 17.61
N GLU A 255 -8.02 3.65 18.48
CA GLU A 255 -8.01 3.89 19.94
C GLU A 255 -6.60 3.79 20.51
N PHE A 256 -5.74 2.90 19.98
CA PHE A 256 -4.34 2.83 20.36
C PHE A 256 -3.56 4.06 19.91
N GLY A 257 -4.07 4.83 18.95
CA GLY A 257 -3.48 6.07 18.48
C GLY A 257 -2.73 5.92 17.16
N ALA A 258 -3.01 4.87 16.37
CA ALA A 258 -2.45 4.71 15.04
C ALA A 258 -2.79 5.93 14.17
N ARG A 259 -1.78 6.47 13.49
CA ARG A 259 -1.96 7.58 12.53
C ARG A 259 -2.37 7.08 11.16
N ARG A 260 -2.02 5.83 10.86
CA ARG A 260 -2.34 5.13 9.61
C ARG A 260 -2.82 3.72 9.95
N ILE A 261 -3.65 3.20 9.07
CA ILE A 261 -4.16 1.84 9.14
C ILE A 261 -3.74 1.14 7.85
N GLY A 262 -2.99 0.04 7.97
CA GLY A 262 -2.77 -0.87 6.86
C GLY A 262 -4.10 -1.46 6.41
N HIS A 263 -4.43 -1.34 5.15
CA HIS A 263 -5.70 -1.70 4.51
C HIS A 263 -6.90 -0.88 4.99
N GLY A 264 -7.52 -1.24 6.09
CA GLY A 264 -8.75 -0.59 6.57
C GLY A 264 -9.95 -0.78 5.65
N VAL A 265 -9.89 -1.76 4.75
CA VAL A 265 -10.85 -1.93 3.66
C VAL A 265 -12.26 -2.22 4.16
N ARG A 266 -12.41 -2.83 5.34
CA ARG A 266 -13.69 -3.28 5.90
C ARG A 266 -14.33 -2.31 6.91
N ILE A 267 -13.88 -1.05 7.02
CA ILE A 267 -14.50 -0.10 7.94
C ILE A 267 -15.97 0.19 7.59
N PHE A 268 -16.39 -0.02 6.32
CA PHE A 268 -17.78 0.16 5.87
C PHE A 268 -18.79 -0.72 6.61
N GLU A 269 -18.34 -1.77 7.27
CA GLU A 269 -19.17 -2.68 8.06
C GLU A 269 -19.75 -2.01 9.32
N ASP A 270 -19.10 -0.94 9.81
CA ASP A 270 -19.54 -0.19 10.98
C ASP A 270 -19.46 1.33 10.75
N PRO A 271 -20.62 2.03 10.58
CA PRO A 271 -20.66 3.47 10.38
C PRO A 271 -20.02 4.30 11.51
N GLU A 272 -19.97 3.77 12.75
CA GLU A 272 -19.32 4.46 13.86
C GLU A 272 -17.79 4.44 13.70
N VAL A 273 -17.23 3.35 13.13
CA VAL A 273 -15.80 3.26 12.81
C VAL A 273 -15.45 4.17 11.66
N VAL A 274 -16.29 4.23 10.61
CA VAL A 274 -16.12 5.21 9.52
C VAL A 274 -16.06 6.64 10.08
N ALA A 275 -17.01 6.99 10.95
CA ALA A 275 -17.03 8.31 11.59
C ALA A 275 -15.78 8.56 12.45
N LEU A 276 -15.33 7.55 13.21
CA LEU A 276 -14.14 7.62 14.05
C LEU A 276 -12.85 7.86 13.23
N VAL A 277 -12.65 7.08 12.17
CA VAL A 277 -11.50 7.23 11.25
C VAL A 277 -11.47 8.64 10.66
N LYS A 278 -12.62 9.13 10.21
CA LYS A 278 -12.76 10.49 9.65
C LYS A 278 -12.50 11.56 10.71
N GLU A 279 -13.09 11.45 11.91
CA GLU A 279 -12.91 12.42 13.00
C GLU A 279 -11.45 12.52 13.43
N LYS A 280 -10.76 11.38 13.54
CA LYS A 280 -9.35 11.33 13.94
C LYS A 280 -8.38 11.67 12.79
N GLY A 281 -8.88 11.78 11.57
CA GLY A 281 -8.07 12.07 10.38
C GLY A 281 -7.04 10.99 10.06
N VAL A 282 -7.33 9.75 10.42
CA VAL A 282 -6.48 8.57 10.16
C VAL A 282 -6.48 8.28 8.66
N THR A 283 -5.31 7.93 8.13
CA THR A 283 -5.15 7.55 6.72
C THR A 283 -5.21 6.04 6.57
N LEU A 284 -5.96 5.55 5.56
CA LEU A 284 -6.02 4.14 5.18
C LEU A 284 -5.03 3.87 4.06
N GLU A 285 -4.16 2.87 4.24
CA GLU A 285 -3.20 2.39 3.24
C GLU A 285 -3.85 1.27 2.44
N MET A 286 -4.64 1.61 1.42
CA MET A 286 -5.42 0.66 0.66
C MET A 286 -4.59 0.00 -0.43
N CYS A 287 -4.72 -1.34 -0.58
CA CYS A 287 -3.96 -2.20 -1.49
C CYS A 287 -4.93 -3.01 -2.36
N PRO A 288 -5.45 -2.45 -3.48
CA PRO A 288 -6.54 -3.06 -4.24
C PRO A 288 -6.26 -4.48 -4.72
N THR A 289 -5.10 -4.73 -5.33
CA THR A 289 -4.73 -6.06 -5.83
C THR A 289 -4.60 -7.06 -4.68
N SER A 290 -3.90 -6.70 -3.61
CA SER A 290 -3.75 -7.51 -2.41
C SER A 290 -5.11 -7.89 -1.82
N ASN A 291 -5.97 -6.91 -1.58
CA ASN A 291 -7.26 -7.14 -0.90
C ASN A 291 -8.22 -8.05 -1.71
N VAL A 292 -8.06 -8.12 -3.03
CA VAL A 292 -8.78 -9.09 -3.86
C VAL A 292 -8.11 -10.46 -3.78
N GLN A 293 -6.78 -10.55 -3.83
CA GLN A 293 -6.06 -11.82 -3.80
C GLN A 293 -6.11 -12.51 -2.44
N THR A 294 -6.07 -11.75 -1.35
CA THR A 294 -6.25 -12.23 0.04
C THR A 294 -7.71 -12.52 0.40
N GLN A 295 -8.64 -12.20 -0.52
CA GLN A 295 -10.08 -12.33 -0.32
C GLN A 295 -10.64 -11.48 0.83
N ALA A 296 -9.97 -10.38 1.15
CA ALA A 296 -10.52 -9.34 2.02
C ALA A 296 -11.78 -8.71 1.41
N ILE A 297 -11.83 -8.65 0.09
CA ILE A 297 -12.97 -8.28 -0.75
C ILE A 297 -13.14 -9.34 -1.85
N ASP A 298 -14.37 -9.81 -2.04
CA ASP A 298 -14.68 -10.87 -3.00
C ASP A 298 -14.47 -10.44 -4.46
N ASN A 299 -14.64 -9.14 -4.75
CA ASN A 299 -14.66 -8.61 -6.10
C ASN A 299 -14.14 -7.17 -6.13
N LEU A 300 -13.22 -6.89 -7.04
CA LEU A 300 -12.66 -5.55 -7.23
C LEU A 300 -13.74 -4.46 -7.41
N LEU A 301 -14.84 -4.76 -8.13
CA LEU A 301 -15.93 -3.77 -8.35
C LEU A 301 -16.71 -3.41 -7.06
N GLU A 302 -16.52 -4.16 -5.99
CA GLU A 302 -17.10 -3.89 -4.67
C GLU A 302 -16.11 -3.19 -3.75
N TYR A 303 -14.90 -2.88 -4.24
CA TYR A 303 -13.84 -2.24 -3.47
C TYR A 303 -14.25 -0.84 -3.02
N PRO A 304 -14.25 -0.54 -1.71
CA PRO A 304 -14.92 0.65 -1.16
C PRO A 304 -14.11 1.95 -1.33
N PHE A 305 -13.03 1.94 -2.08
CA PHE A 305 -12.06 3.02 -2.22
C PHE A 305 -12.68 4.37 -2.57
N MET A 306 -13.48 4.40 -3.67
CA MET A 306 -14.10 5.64 -4.11
C MET A 306 -15.13 6.17 -3.11
N MET A 307 -15.85 5.28 -2.44
CA MET A 307 -16.76 5.66 -1.38
C MET A 307 -16.02 6.38 -0.25
N TYR A 308 -14.89 5.85 0.20
CA TYR A 308 -14.08 6.48 1.24
C TYR A 308 -13.50 7.83 0.80
N LEU A 309 -12.99 7.89 -0.43
CA LEU A 309 -12.47 9.14 -0.99
C LEU A 309 -13.55 10.22 -1.09
N ASP A 310 -14.74 9.87 -1.59
CA ASP A 310 -15.88 10.78 -1.74
C ASP A 310 -16.43 11.24 -0.38
N GLU A 311 -16.36 10.42 0.65
CA GLU A 311 -16.70 10.79 2.03
C GLU A 311 -15.63 11.64 2.72
N GLY A 312 -14.49 11.87 2.07
CA GLY A 312 -13.38 12.65 2.60
C GLY A 312 -12.53 11.92 3.64
N ILE A 313 -12.55 10.58 3.63
CA ILE A 313 -11.58 9.77 4.36
C ILE A 313 -10.25 9.84 3.61
N LYS A 314 -9.16 10.03 4.34
CA LYS A 314 -7.83 10.00 3.74
C LYS A 314 -7.46 8.58 3.36
N VAL A 315 -7.26 8.34 2.08
CA VAL A 315 -6.82 7.05 1.53
C VAL A 315 -5.56 7.23 0.71
N THR A 316 -4.71 6.22 0.65
CA THR A 316 -3.55 6.10 -0.24
C THR A 316 -3.66 4.81 -1.03
N LEU A 317 -2.99 4.73 -2.19
CA LEU A 317 -2.80 3.50 -2.94
C LEU A 317 -1.40 2.96 -2.69
N ASN A 318 -1.31 1.66 -2.48
CA ASN A 318 -0.07 0.99 -2.13
C ASN A 318 -0.04 -0.41 -2.74
N THR A 319 1.14 -1.05 -2.76
CA THR A 319 1.33 -2.32 -3.43
C THR A 319 1.25 -3.54 -2.52
N ASP A 320 1.59 -3.41 -1.24
CA ASP A 320 1.67 -4.53 -0.28
C ASP A 320 2.79 -5.53 -0.65
N ASP A 321 2.46 -6.71 -1.16
CA ASP A 321 3.38 -7.77 -1.57
C ASP A 321 3.58 -7.77 -3.11
N MET A 322 4.11 -6.67 -3.65
CA MET A 322 4.09 -6.35 -5.09
C MET A 322 4.57 -7.45 -6.03
N ALA A 323 5.62 -8.19 -5.65
CA ALA A 323 6.16 -9.26 -6.49
C ALA A 323 5.29 -10.53 -6.40
N ILE A 324 4.85 -10.89 -5.21
CA ILE A 324 3.95 -12.03 -4.97
C ILE A 324 2.63 -11.84 -5.71
N GLU A 325 2.08 -10.64 -5.69
CA GLU A 325 0.78 -10.27 -6.25
C GLU A 325 0.84 -9.84 -7.72
N ARG A 326 2.05 -9.74 -8.28
CA ARG A 326 2.31 -9.29 -9.67
C ARG A 326 1.71 -7.92 -9.96
N THR A 327 1.91 -6.99 -9.04
CA THR A 327 1.45 -5.63 -9.23
C THR A 327 2.59 -4.61 -9.14
N THR A 328 2.30 -3.39 -9.49
CA THR A 328 3.14 -2.21 -9.32
C THR A 328 2.26 -1.05 -8.90
N LEU A 329 2.81 -0.03 -8.27
CA LEU A 329 2.00 1.11 -7.88
C LEU A 329 1.34 1.79 -9.09
N ALA A 330 2.03 1.87 -10.23
CA ALA A 330 1.43 2.34 -11.48
C ALA A 330 0.24 1.47 -11.91
N ASN A 331 0.29 0.14 -11.67
CA ASN A 331 -0.83 -0.75 -11.96
C ASN A 331 -2.01 -0.51 -11.00
N GLU A 332 -1.76 -0.27 -9.72
CA GLU A 332 -2.81 0.05 -8.74
C GLU A 332 -3.56 1.34 -9.14
N PHE A 333 -2.84 2.39 -9.54
CA PHE A 333 -3.45 3.61 -10.07
C PHE A 333 -4.26 3.33 -11.35
N ARG A 334 -3.69 2.59 -12.31
CA ARG A 334 -4.38 2.22 -13.56
C ARG A 334 -5.66 1.40 -13.32
N ILE A 335 -5.67 0.49 -12.34
CA ILE A 335 -6.88 -0.25 -11.94
C ILE A 335 -7.96 0.73 -11.47
N MET A 336 -7.61 1.72 -10.66
CA MET A 336 -8.58 2.71 -10.18
C MET A 336 -9.07 3.64 -11.30
N GLU A 337 -8.22 3.98 -12.26
CA GLU A 337 -8.61 4.73 -13.45
C GLU A 337 -9.59 3.94 -14.33
N GLU A 338 -9.27 2.69 -14.66
CA GLU A 338 -10.04 1.88 -15.60
C GLU A 338 -11.36 1.38 -15.02
N TYR A 339 -11.39 0.95 -13.77
CA TYR A 339 -12.56 0.31 -13.17
C TYR A 339 -13.42 1.27 -12.36
N PHE A 340 -12.84 2.35 -11.80
CA PHE A 340 -13.53 3.28 -10.93
C PHE A 340 -13.58 4.71 -11.46
N ASN A 341 -13.02 4.95 -12.67
CA ASN A 341 -12.97 6.27 -13.30
C ASN A 341 -12.30 7.32 -12.39
N LEU A 342 -11.22 6.92 -11.74
CA LEU A 342 -10.37 7.83 -10.96
C LEU A 342 -9.84 8.92 -11.88
N ARG A 343 -10.02 10.18 -11.50
CA ARG A 343 -9.63 11.33 -12.31
C ARG A 343 -8.28 11.90 -11.85
N PRO A 344 -7.54 12.58 -12.73
CA PRO A 344 -6.24 13.19 -12.38
C PRO A 344 -6.27 14.09 -11.14
N GLU A 345 -7.38 14.79 -10.88
CA GLU A 345 -7.54 15.61 -9.68
C GLU A 345 -7.62 14.76 -8.42
N GLN A 346 -8.29 13.61 -8.50
CA GLN A 346 -8.40 12.66 -7.39
C GLN A 346 -7.07 11.96 -7.13
N GLU A 347 -6.30 11.61 -8.17
CA GLU A 347 -4.94 11.10 -8.01
C GLU A 347 -4.04 12.06 -7.23
N ARG A 348 -4.13 13.36 -7.53
CA ARG A 348 -3.37 14.38 -6.79
C ARG A 348 -3.79 14.46 -5.32
N ILE A 349 -5.06 14.22 -5.00
CA ILE A 349 -5.53 14.10 -3.61
C ILE A 349 -4.89 12.86 -2.95
N LEU A 350 -4.84 11.73 -3.64
CA LEU A 350 -4.20 10.52 -3.12
C LEU A 350 -2.71 10.72 -2.85
N LEU A 351 -2.00 11.33 -3.80
CA LEU A 351 -0.58 11.64 -3.65
C LEU A 351 -0.34 12.67 -2.52
N ALA A 352 -1.21 13.66 -2.39
CA ALA A 352 -1.14 14.61 -1.27
C ALA A 352 -1.39 13.92 0.08
N ASN A 353 -2.37 13.01 0.15
CA ASN A 353 -2.61 12.19 1.34
C ASN A 353 -1.38 11.34 1.69
N ALA A 354 -0.72 10.74 0.68
CA ALA A 354 0.48 9.93 0.88
C ALA A 354 1.65 10.78 1.42
N VAL A 355 1.87 11.98 0.86
CA VAL A 355 2.88 12.93 1.39
C VAL A 355 2.57 13.30 2.84
N ASP A 356 1.32 13.66 3.14
CA ASP A 356 0.92 14.09 4.49
C ASP A 356 1.06 12.96 5.51
N ALA A 357 0.72 11.73 5.11
CA ALA A 357 0.75 10.56 5.97
C ALA A 357 2.15 9.97 6.19
N ALA A 358 3.11 10.23 5.29
CA ALA A 358 4.47 9.69 5.36
C ALA A 358 5.14 9.99 6.71
N PHE A 359 5.84 8.99 7.25
CA PHE A 359 6.67 9.14 8.44
C PHE A 359 8.04 9.67 8.05
N THR A 360 8.11 10.98 7.85
CA THR A 360 9.33 11.69 7.46
C THR A 360 9.24 13.16 7.87
N THR A 361 10.31 13.91 7.67
CA THR A 361 10.39 15.33 8.03
C THR A 361 9.55 16.23 7.11
N ASP A 362 9.14 17.39 7.60
CA ASP A 362 8.46 18.40 6.80
C ASP A 362 9.29 18.86 5.60
N ALA A 363 10.61 18.86 5.73
CA ALA A 363 11.51 19.21 4.63
C ALA A 363 11.38 18.20 3.47
N VAL A 364 11.33 16.90 3.76
CA VAL A 364 11.13 15.84 2.76
C VAL A 364 9.71 15.93 2.18
N LYS A 365 8.68 16.12 3.01
CA LYS A 365 7.31 16.30 2.54
C LYS A 365 7.18 17.46 1.54
N ASN A 366 7.83 18.58 1.80
CA ASN A 366 7.83 19.72 0.89
C ASN A 366 8.54 19.39 -0.44
N GLN A 367 9.67 18.69 -0.40
CA GLN A 367 10.34 18.21 -1.62
C GLN A 367 9.45 17.26 -2.42
N LEU A 368 8.74 16.35 -1.76
CA LEU A 368 7.81 15.44 -2.43
C LEU A 368 6.64 16.17 -3.08
N ARG A 369 6.08 17.21 -2.43
CA ARG A 369 5.06 18.06 -3.04
C ARG A 369 5.56 18.76 -4.30
N GLU A 370 6.79 19.27 -4.28
CA GLU A 370 7.42 19.90 -5.45
C GLU A 370 7.63 18.87 -6.58
N ILE A 371 8.20 17.70 -6.29
CA ILE A 371 8.44 16.62 -7.26
C ILE A 371 7.12 16.20 -7.93
N LEU A 372 6.06 16.02 -7.14
CA LEU A 372 4.74 15.57 -7.59
C LEU A 372 3.87 16.71 -8.16
N GLY A 373 4.35 17.95 -8.16
CA GLY A 373 3.63 19.11 -8.68
C GLY A 373 2.33 19.41 -7.93
N LEU A 374 2.27 19.15 -6.61
CA LEU A 374 1.05 19.30 -5.81
C LEU A 374 0.76 20.74 -5.39
N ASP A 375 1.74 21.64 -5.39
CA ASP A 375 1.59 23.03 -4.93
C ASP A 375 0.65 23.87 -5.82
N ALA A 376 0.52 23.52 -7.09
CA ALA A 376 -0.36 24.23 -8.02
C ALA A 376 -1.86 23.95 -7.77
N VAL A 377 -2.21 22.84 -7.14
CA VAL A 377 -3.61 22.44 -6.89
C VAL A 377 -4.18 23.13 -5.65
N ILE A 378 -3.33 23.40 -4.65
CA ILE A 378 -3.76 24.09 -3.42
C ILE A 378 -4.18 25.53 -3.70
N GLN A 379 -3.58 26.20 -4.69
CA GLN A 379 -3.92 27.58 -5.06
C GLN A 379 -5.24 27.68 -5.86
N SER A 380 -5.62 26.64 -6.62
CA SER A 380 -6.87 26.66 -7.40
C SER A 380 -8.11 26.36 -6.56
N ASN A 381 -7.99 25.68 -5.42
CA ASN A 381 -9.10 25.37 -4.51
C ASN A 381 -9.31 26.46 -3.43
N ALA A 382 -8.40 27.42 -3.32
CA ALA A 382 -8.48 28.55 -2.39
C ALA A 382 -8.98 29.86 -3.05
N ALA A 383 -9.22 29.85 -4.35
CA ALA A 383 -9.75 30.97 -5.13
C ALA A 383 -11.20 30.72 -5.57
#